data_02c639c0d128bd0ed8cb31c478a2644b
#
_entry.id   02c639c0d128bd0ed8cb31c478a2644b
#
_cell.length_a   1.000
_cell.length_b   1.000
_cell.length_c   1.000
_cell.angle_alpha   90.00
_cell.angle_beta   90.00
_cell.angle_gamma   90.00
#
_symmetry.space_group_name_H-M   'P 1'
#
loop_
_entity.id
_entity.type
_entity.pdbx_description
1 polymer ?
#
loop_
_entity_poly.entity_id
_entity_poly.type
_entity_poly.pdbx_seq_one_letter_code
_entity_poly.pdbx_strand_id
1 'polypeptide(L)'
;LRLKQALRTAGCLTSIIGPSKMGKTILCEQVIGLDNIVEVSGADFNENTDFWAIIADKVGLPYMGEITTERASTEGKSEERDSKSEKYILSKDKIIRYYIENNKILVIDDFHYASAEMQMKMAQQLKDAIRRELKVVVVSLPHRADDAIRQNADLSGRLSLINIETWKEEDLKKIAIKGFDKLDIKITDNIAEKLAIEFLTSPQLMQYIC
;
A
#
# COMPACT_ATOMS: atom_id res chain seq x y z
N LEU A 1 8.83 -6.90 -13.89
CA LEU A 1 10.28 -6.92 -13.64
C LEU A 1 10.76 -5.72 -12.83
N ARG A 2 10.38 -4.48 -13.22
CA ARG A 2 10.82 -3.23 -12.54
C ARG A 2 10.42 -3.16 -11.05
N LEU A 3 9.16 -3.51 -10.71
CA LEU A 3 8.71 -3.49 -9.32
C LEU A 3 9.49 -4.48 -8.45
N LYS A 4 9.74 -5.71 -8.92
CA LYS A 4 10.57 -6.67 -8.20
C LYS A 4 11.99 -6.14 -7.94
N GLN A 5 12.55 -5.43 -8.89
CA GLN A 5 13.88 -4.83 -8.76
C GLN A 5 13.85 -3.66 -7.76
N ALA A 6 12.86 -2.77 -7.86
CA ALA A 6 12.69 -1.65 -6.94
C ALA A 6 12.57 -2.12 -5.49
N LEU A 7 11.76 -3.15 -5.22
CA LEU A 7 11.58 -3.73 -3.88
C LEU A 7 12.83 -4.43 -3.30
N ARG A 8 13.84 -4.70 -4.12
CA ARG A 8 15.14 -5.23 -3.66
C ARG A 8 16.12 -4.12 -3.26
N THR A 9 15.85 -2.88 -3.65
CA THR A 9 16.71 -1.75 -3.34
C THR A 9 16.35 -1.24 -1.94
N ALA A 10 17.26 -1.48 -0.98
CA ALA A 10 17.06 -1.03 0.40
C ALA A 10 17.06 0.51 0.50
N GLY A 11 16.25 1.04 1.41
CA GLY A 11 16.22 2.47 1.71
C GLY A 11 15.58 3.33 0.60
N CYS A 12 14.80 2.75 -0.31
CA CYS A 12 14.10 3.44 -1.37
C CYS A 12 12.58 3.31 -1.24
N LEU A 13 11.88 4.41 -1.50
CA LEU A 13 10.43 4.43 -1.71
C LEU A 13 10.14 4.05 -3.15
N THR A 14 9.22 3.13 -3.37
CA THR A 14 8.74 2.82 -4.72
C THR A 14 7.44 3.59 -4.98
N SER A 15 7.40 4.38 -6.04
CA SER A 15 6.19 5.09 -6.47
C SER A 15 5.72 4.51 -7.81
N ILE A 16 4.47 4.05 -7.84
CA ILE A 16 3.81 3.54 -9.05
C ILE A 16 2.77 4.57 -9.50
N ILE A 17 2.98 5.10 -10.69
CA ILE A 17 2.13 6.15 -11.25
C ILE A 17 1.54 5.64 -12.56
N GLY A 18 0.30 5.95 -12.80
CA GLY A 18 -0.38 5.63 -14.05
C GLY A 18 -1.86 5.99 -14.00
N PRO A 19 -2.55 6.03 -15.14
CA PRO A 19 -3.96 6.31 -15.20
C PRO A 19 -4.79 5.36 -14.34
N SER A 20 -6.02 5.74 -14.03
CA SER A 20 -6.95 4.85 -13.32
C SER A 20 -7.24 3.60 -14.15
N LYS A 21 -7.56 2.50 -13.46
CA LYS A 21 -7.98 1.22 -14.09
C LYS A 21 -6.92 0.52 -14.95
N MET A 22 -5.63 0.89 -14.82
CA MET A 22 -4.51 0.27 -15.54
C MET A 22 -3.93 -0.97 -14.85
N GLY A 23 -4.50 -1.41 -13.72
CA GLY A 23 -4.05 -2.60 -12.99
C GLY A 23 -2.89 -2.36 -12.03
N LYS A 24 -2.70 -1.14 -11.51
CA LYS A 24 -1.62 -0.81 -10.56
C LYS A 24 -1.69 -1.65 -9.28
N THR A 25 -2.87 -1.73 -8.67
CA THR A 25 -3.11 -2.53 -7.45
C THR A 25 -2.87 -4.00 -7.70
N ILE A 26 -3.42 -4.55 -8.79
CA ILE A 26 -3.20 -5.95 -9.21
C ILE A 26 -1.70 -6.23 -9.44
N LEU A 27 -0.96 -5.28 -10.01
CA LEU A 27 0.49 -5.42 -10.16
C LEU A 27 1.19 -5.56 -8.80
N CYS A 28 0.78 -4.78 -7.79
CA CYS A 28 1.32 -4.89 -6.44
C CYS A 28 1.01 -6.27 -5.84
N GLU A 29 -0.24 -6.71 -5.89
CA GLU A 29 -0.67 -8.02 -5.39
C GLU A 29 0.10 -9.18 -6.04
N GLN A 30 0.22 -9.18 -7.37
CA GLN A 30 0.91 -10.23 -8.12
C GLN A 30 2.42 -10.27 -7.89
N VAL A 31 3.03 -9.12 -7.63
CA VAL A 31 4.49 -9.03 -7.46
C VAL A 31 4.91 -9.26 -6.01
N ILE A 32 4.14 -8.74 -5.06
CA ILE A 32 4.41 -8.81 -3.62
C ILE A 32 3.91 -10.14 -3.05
N GLY A 33 2.74 -10.59 -3.50
CA GLY A 33 2.01 -11.73 -2.96
C GLY A 33 1.07 -11.32 -1.83
N LEU A 34 -0.12 -11.96 -1.80
CA LEU A 34 -1.19 -11.61 -0.87
C LEU A 34 -0.78 -11.77 0.60
N ASP A 35 0.11 -12.71 0.90
CA ASP A 35 0.58 -12.94 2.26
C ASP A 35 1.51 -11.83 2.79
N ASN A 36 2.16 -11.10 1.89
CA ASN A 36 3.16 -10.09 2.26
C ASN A 36 2.68 -8.65 2.10
N ILE A 37 1.64 -8.44 1.31
CA ILE A 37 1.09 -7.10 1.08
C ILE A 37 0.28 -6.64 2.28
N VAL A 38 0.49 -5.41 2.71
CA VAL A 38 -0.37 -4.71 3.67
C VAL A 38 -0.80 -3.41 3.01
N GLU A 39 -2.07 -3.37 2.66
CA GLU A 39 -2.64 -2.26 1.90
C GLU A 39 -3.42 -1.31 2.79
N VAL A 40 -3.20 -0.02 2.58
CA VAL A 40 -3.96 1.10 3.12
C VAL A 40 -4.33 2.04 1.98
N SER A 41 -5.46 2.70 2.08
CA SER A 41 -5.85 3.72 1.11
C SER A 41 -5.40 5.10 1.55
N GLY A 42 -5.03 5.96 0.61
CA GLY A 42 -4.82 7.38 0.91
C GLY A 42 -6.05 8.04 1.54
N ALA A 43 -7.25 7.54 1.24
CA ALA A 43 -8.50 8.02 1.84
C ALA A 43 -8.67 7.68 3.33
N ASP A 44 -7.93 6.69 3.84
CA ASP A 44 -7.97 6.31 5.27
C ASP A 44 -7.32 7.38 6.16
N PHE A 45 -6.55 8.30 5.56
CA PHE A 45 -5.78 9.30 6.29
C PHE A 45 -6.42 10.69 6.22
N ASN A 46 -6.75 11.23 7.38
CA ASN A 46 -7.21 12.61 7.55
C ASN A 46 -6.40 13.31 8.66
N GLU A 47 -6.68 14.59 8.90
CA GLU A 47 -5.91 15.41 9.84
C GLU A 47 -5.90 14.87 11.29
N ASN A 48 -6.93 14.12 11.67
CA ASN A 48 -7.11 13.56 13.01
C ASN A 48 -6.58 12.12 13.13
N THR A 49 -6.09 11.51 12.04
CA THR A 49 -5.62 10.12 12.05
C THR A 49 -4.13 10.05 12.38
N ASP A 50 -3.79 9.15 13.29
CA ASP A 50 -2.40 8.78 13.51
C ASP A 50 -1.97 7.77 12.44
N PHE A 51 -0.98 8.15 11.64
CA PHE A 51 -0.44 7.34 10.56
C PHE A 51 -0.01 5.94 11.02
N TRP A 52 0.70 5.86 12.15
CA TRP A 52 1.19 4.59 12.66
C TRP A 52 0.11 3.73 13.29
N ALA A 53 -0.95 4.36 13.83
CA ALA A 53 -2.10 3.63 14.35
C ALA A 53 -2.81 2.82 13.25
N ILE A 54 -3.08 3.45 12.09
CA ILE A 54 -3.68 2.75 10.95
C ILE A 54 -2.80 1.59 10.47
N ILE A 55 -1.49 1.84 10.34
CA ILE A 55 -0.55 0.82 9.87
C ILE A 55 -0.43 -0.34 10.86
N ALA A 56 -0.46 -0.07 12.16
CA ALA A 56 -0.45 -1.10 13.19
C ALA A 56 -1.73 -1.94 13.18
N ASP A 57 -2.89 -1.31 13.04
CA ASP A 57 -4.20 -1.97 13.01
C ASP A 57 -4.31 -2.96 11.85
N LYS A 58 -3.80 -2.60 10.66
CA LYS A 58 -3.80 -3.48 9.47
C LYS A 58 -3.08 -4.82 9.66
N VAL A 59 -2.18 -4.91 10.62
CA VAL A 59 -1.45 -6.14 10.96
C VAL A 59 -1.81 -6.69 12.35
N GLY A 60 -2.89 -6.18 12.94
CA GLY A 60 -3.39 -6.63 14.24
C GLY A 60 -2.49 -6.28 15.42
N LEU A 61 -1.62 -5.27 15.29
CA LEU A 61 -0.80 -4.81 16.39
C LEU A 61 -1.60 -3.83 17.28
N PRO A 62 -1.67 -4.06 18.59
CA PRO A 62 -2.35 -3.15 19.51
C PRO A 62 -1.55 -1.85 19.65
N TYR A 63 -2.00 -0.80 18.93
CA TYR A 63 -1.30 0.48 18.93
C TYR A 63 -1.41 1.23 20.26
N MET A 64 -2.58 1.17 20.89
CA MET A 64 -2.81 1.69 22.23
C MET A 64 -3.34 0.60 23.14
N GLY A 65 -2.87 0.54 24.36
CA GLY A 65 -3.32 -0.44 25.34
C GLY A 65 -3.15 0.07 26.77
N GLU A 66 -3.77 -0.66 27.68
CA GLU A 66 -3.70 -0.44 29.11
C GLU A 66 -3.17 -1.72 29.76
N ILE A 67 -2.08 -1.59 30.49
CA ILE A 67 -1.51 -2.70 31.26
C ILE A 67 -1.91 -2.46 32.71
N THR A 68 -2.79 -3.31 33.23
CA THR A 68 -3.13 -3.30 34.65
C THR A 68 -2.23 -4.30 35.38
N THR A 69 -1.37 -3.81 36.23
CA THR A 69 -0.53 -4.65 37.08
C THR A 69 -1.16 -4.74 38.45
N GLU A 70 -1.69 -5.91 38.80
CA GLU A 70 -2.17 -6.19 40.15
C GLU A 70 -1.01 -6.71 40.99
N ARG A 71 -0.67 -6.00 42.05
CA ARG A 71 0.25 -6.51 43.07
C ARG A 71 -0.57 -6.89 44.31
N ALA A 72 -0.59 -8.18 44.62
CA ALA A 72 -1.08 -8.66 45.89
C ALA A 72 0.08 -8.64 46.90
N SER A 73 0.02 -7.78 47.88
CA SER A 73 0.93 -7.83 49.03
C SER A 73 0.22 -8.51 50.17
N THR A 74 0.75 -9.67 50.60
CA THR A 74 0.25 -10.40 51.75
C THR A 74 1.14 -10.04 52.92
N GLU A 75 0.79 -8.96 53.61
CA GLU A 75 1.29 -8.72 54.97
C GLU A 75 0.10 -8.50 55.91
N GLY A 76 -0.20 -9.52 56.69
CA GLY A 76 -0.94 -9.47 57.95
C GLY A 76 -2.36 -8.85 57.90
N LYS A 77 -3.38 -9.65 57.57
CA LYS A 77 -4.83 -9.42 57.82
C LYS A 77 -5.61 -8.38 56.99
N SER A 78 -5.05 -7.72 56.01
CA SER A 78 -5.83 -7.00 54.98
C SER A 78 -5.18 -7.20 53.63
N GLU A 79 -5.92 -7.76 52.65
CA GLU A 79 -5.54 -7.78 51.25
C GLU A 79 -5.75 -6.37 50.68
N GLU A 80 -4.72 -5.56 50.60
CA GLU A 80 -4.73 -4.36 49.78
C GLU A 80 -4.32 -4.76 48.36
N ARG A 81 -5.26 -4.67 47.43
CA ARG A 81 -5.02 -4.82 45.99
C ARG A 81 -4.71 -3.46 45.42
N ASP A 82 -3.45 -3.19 45.19
CA ASP A 82 -3.03 -2.00 44.46
C ASP A 82 -3.03 -2.32 42.97
N SER A 83 -3.99 -1.77 42.23
CA SER A 83 -4.06 -1.90 40.77
C SER A 83 -3.47 -0.65 40.11
N LYS A 84 -2.33 -0.79 39.50
CA LYS A 84 -1.70 0.28 38.73
C LYS A 84 -1.97 0.06 37.23
N SER A 85 -2.71 0.96 36.63
CA SER A 85 -2.99 0.98 35.20
C SER A 85 -2.02 1.92 34.48
N GLU A 86 -1.25 1.40 33.55
CA GLU A 86 -0.38 2.19 32.69
C GLU A 86 -0.85 2.12 31.25
N LYS A 87 -1.15 3.28 30.67
CA LYS A 87 -1.45 3.40 29.23
C LYS A 87 -0.15 3.38 28.44
N TYR A 88 -0.10 2.57 27.39
CA TYR A 88 1.04 2.54 26.49
C TYR A 88 0.62 2.80 25.04
N ILE A 89 1.52 3.42 24.29
CA ILE A 89 1.41 3.58 22.84
C ILE A 89 2.53 2.75 22.22
N LEU A 90 2.21 1.90 21.25
CA LEU A 90 3.19 1.10 20.55
C LEU A 90 4.12 2.04 19.76
N SER A 91 5.42 1.96 20.02
CA SER A 91 6.36 2.82 19.30
C SER A 91 6.41 2.47 17.81
N LYS A 92 6.57 3.48 16.95
CA LYS A 92 6.78 3.28 15.50
C LYS A 92 7.90 2.30 15.18
N ASP A 93 8.92 2.24 16.03
CA ASP A 93 10.07 1.34 15.85
C ASP A 93 9.67 -0.14 15.94
N LYS A 94 8.74 -0.48 16.83
CA LYS A 94 8.21 -1.84 16.96
C LYS A 94 7.35 -2.20 15.75
N ILE A 95 6.57 -1.25 15.23
CA ILE A 95 5.75 -1.45 14.02
C ILE A 95 6.68 -1.70 12.82
N ILE A 96 7.65 -0.83 12.59
CA ILE A 96 8.62 -0.98 11.51
C ILE A 96 9.34 -2.33 11.59
N ARG A 97 9.80 -2.70 12.78
CA ARG A 97 10.47 -3.98 13.01
C ARG A 97 9.56 -5.16 12.67
N TYR A 98 8.30 -5.13 13.10
CA TYR A 98 7.33 -6.18 12.79
C TYR A 98 7.17 -6.37 11.27
N TYR A 99 7.04 -5.29 10.51
CA TYR A 99 6.93 -5.36 9.05
C TYR A 99 8.18 -6.01 8.43
N ILE A 100 9.36 -5.64 8.89
CA ILE A 100 10.63 -6.16 8.36
C ILE A 100 10.79 -7.65 8.68
N GLU A 101 10.59 -8.04 9.94
CA GLU A 101 10.74 -9.41 10.41
C GLU A 101 9.74 -10.38 9.76
N ASN A 102 8.53 -9.89 9.44
CA ASN A 102 7.48 -10.68 8.79
C ASN A 102 7.43 -10.49 7.26
N ASN A 103 8.45 -9.85 6.67
CA ASN A 103 8.51 -9.56 5.23
C ASN A 103 7.27 -8.84 4.69
N LYS A 104 6.61 -8.02 5.50
CA LYS A 104 5.45 -7.22 5.09
C LYS A 104 5.89 -6.01 4.28
N ILE A 105 5.16 -5.70 3.24
CA ILE A 105 5.37 -4.53 2.38
C ILE A 105 4.15 -3.64 2.50
N LEU A 106 4.37 -2.40 2.92
CA LEU A 106 3.31 -1.41 3.02
C LEU A 106 2.99 -0.87 1.62
N VAL A 107 1.75 -0.99 1.20
CA VAL A 107 1.24 -0.39 -0.03
C VAL A 107 0.22 0.67 0.34
N ILE A 108 0.49 1.90 -0.04
CA ILE A 108 -0.43 3.02 0.11
C ILE A 108 -1.06 3.26 -1.25
N ASP A 109 -2.25 2.69 -1.44
CA ASP A 109 -3.00 2.86 -2.68
C ASP A 109 -3.78 4.17 -2.67
N ASP A 110 -4.07 4.66 -3.85
CA ASP A 110 -4.82 5.89 -4.03
C ASP A 110 -4.30 7.07 -3.17
N PHE A 111 -2.99 7.20 -3.06
CA PHE A 111 -2.32 8.23 -2.25
C PHE A 111 -2.80 9.65 -2.51
N HIS A 112 -3.30 9.90 -3.71
CA HIS A 112 -3.84 11.18 -4.15
C HIS A 112 -5.18 11.58 -3.48
N TYR A 113 -5.85 10.65 -2.75
CA TYR A 113 -7.03 10.98 -1.97
C TYR A 113 -6.71 11.64 -0.62
N ALA A 114 -5.50 11.46 -0.11
CA ALA A 114 -5.06 12.22 1.04
C ALA A 114 -4.89 13.70 0.68
N SER A 115 -5.21 14.61 1.60
CA SER A 115 -4.96 16.05 1.40
C SER A 115 -3.46 16.33 1.21
N ALA A 116 -3.11 17.42 0.55
CA ALA A 116 -1.71 17.79 0.32
C ALA A 116 -0.91 17.89 1.63
N GLU A 117 -1.52 18.41 2.70
CA GLU A 117 -0.91 18.48 4.02
C GLU A 117 -0.67 17.08 4.59
N MET A 118 -1.65 16.18 4.47
CA MET A 118 -1.51 14.81 4.93
C MET A 118 -0.47 14.04 4.13
N GLN A 119 -0.43 14.20 2.80
CA GLN A 119 0.61 13.60 1.96
C GLN A 119 2.01 14.03 2.41
N MET A 120 2.18 15.30 2.79
CA MET A 120 3.46 15.81 3.30
C MET A 120 3.80 15.21 4.66
N LYS A 121 2.83 15.10 5.58
CA LYS A 121 3.01 14.42 6.88
C LYS A 121 3.39 12.95 6.69
N MET A 122 2.70 12.24 5.80
CA MET A 122 3.01 10.84 5.47
C MET A 122 4.42 10.69 4.89
N ALA A 123 4.82 11.56 3.96
CA ALA A 123 6.16 11.55 3.39
C ALA A 123 7.25 11.71 4.45
N GLN A 124 7.03 12.60 5.44
CA GLN A 124 7.95 12.77 6.57
C GLN A 124 8.04 11.52 7.46
N GLN A 125 6.90 10.87 7.76
CA GLN A 125 6.88 9.62 8.53
C GLN A 125 7.58 8.48 7.79
N LEU A 126 7.35 8.37 6.50
CA LEU A 126 7.95 7.34 5.66
C LEU A 126 9.46 7.49 5.49
N LYS A 127 9.98 8.72 5.50
CA LYS A 127 11.42 8.99 5.38
C LYS A 127 12.25 8.17 6.37
N ASP A 128 11.89 8.22 7.66
CA ASP A 128 12.62 7.50 8.71
C ASP A 128 12.41 5.97 8.59
N ALA A 129 11.19 5.55 8.28
CA ALA A 129 10.87 4.14 8.12
C ALA A 129 11.64 3.48 6.96
N ILE A 130 11.76 4.17 5.83
CA ILE A 130 12.48 3.69 4.65
C ILE A 130 13.99 3.59 4.94
N ARG A 131 14.54 4.54 5.70
CA ARG A 131 15.96 4.47 6.13
C ARG A 131 16.24 3.24 6.99
N ARG A 132 15.22 2.71 7.65
CA ARG A 132 15.27 1.46 8.45
C ARG A 132 14.86 0.23 7.64
N GLU A 133 14.85 0.35 6.30
CA GLU A 133 14.58 -0.73 5.36
C GLU A 133 13.11 -1.21 5.31
N LEU A 134 12.16 -0.45 5.87
CA LEU A 134 10.74 -0.68 5.60
C LEU A 134 10.49 -0.53 4.09
N LYS A 135 9.95 -1.56 3.48
CA LYS A 135 9.57 -1.51 2.06
C LYS A 135 8.20 -0.87 1.91
N VAL A 136 8.15 0.20 1.13
CA VAL A 136 6.93 0.97 0.91
C VAL A 136 6.71 1.18 -0.58
N VAL A 137 5.48 0.94 -1.00
CA VAL A 137 4.99 1.26 -2.34
C VAL A 137 3.88 2.30 -2.21
N VAL A 138 3.97 3.37 -2.96
CA VAL A 138 2.92 4.38 -3.07
C VAL A 138 2.34 4.30 -4.48
N VAL A 139 1.03 4.18 -4.57
CA VAL A 139 0.31 4.10 -5.83
C VAL A 139 -0.54 5.35 -6.02
N SER A 140 -0.42 5.98 -7.18
CA SER A 140 -1.12 7.23 -7.43
C SER A 140 -1.48 7.45 -8.90
N LEU A 141 -2.25 8.52 -9.15
CA LEU A 141 -2.51 9.03 -10.49
C LEU A 141 -1.41 9.99 -10.93
N PRO A 142 -1.19 10.14 -12.25
CA PRO A 142 -0.29 11.16 -12.79
C PRO A 142 -0.70 12.56 -12.30
N HIS A 143 0.26 13.44 -12.09
CA HIS A 143 0.08 14.87 -11.77
C HIS A 143 -0.59 15.23 -10.43
N ARG A 144 -0.94 14.28 -9.56
CA ARG A 144 -1.60 14.60 -8.28
C ARG A 144 -0.85 14.21 -7.00
N ALA A 145 0.04 13.25 -7.05
CA ALA A 145 0.64 12.72 -5.84
C ALA A 145 2.16 12.80 -5.78
N ASP A 146 2.80 13.07 -6.89
CA ASP A 146 4.25 13.12 -6.95
C ASP A 146 4.84 14.35 -6.26
N ASP A 147 4.08 15.43 -6.20
CA ASP A 147 4.61 16.72 -5.73
C ASP A 147 5.03 16.63 -4.26
N ALA A 148 4.23 16.04 -3.37
CA ALA A 148 4.57 15.95 -1.97
C ALA A 148 5.79 15.04 -1.70
N ILE A 149 5.93 13.95 -2.45
CA ILE A 149 7.06 13.02 -2.34
C ILE A 149 8.30 13.61 -2.99
N ARG A 150 8.17 14.22 -4.17
CA ARG A 150 9.27 14.84 -4.92
C ARG A 150 9.76 16.15 -4.29
N GLN A 151 8.87 16.95 -3.73
CA GLN A 151 9.21 18.18 -3.01
C GLN A 151 9.94 17.90 -1.70
N ASN A 152 9.81 16.68 -1.16
CA ASN A 152 10.63 16.26 -0.04
C ASN A 152 12.05 15.94 -0.55
N ALA A 153 12.96 16.88 -0.41
CA ALA A 153 14.35 16.76 -0.87
C ALA A 153 15.05 15.48 -0.37
N ASP A 154 14.67 15.01 0.81
CA ASP A 154 15.23 13.81 1.42
C ASP A 154 14.73 12.50 0.81
N LEU A 155 13.52 12.50 0.23
CA LEU A 155 12.95 11.34 -0.47
C LEU A 155 13.30 11.33 -1.95
N SER A 156 13.54 12.50 -2.56
CA SER A 156 13.82 12.62 -4.01
C SER A 156 15.02 11.79 -4.45
N GLY A 157 16.05 11.69 -3.62
CA GLY A 157 17.22 10.83 -3.87
C GLY A 157 17.03 9.33 -3.55
N ARG A 158 15.85 8.95 -3.03
CA ARG A 158 15.50 7.59 -2.61
C ARG A 158 14.20 7.10 -3.25
N LEU A 159 13.84 7.65 -4.38
CA LEU A 159 12.60 7.37 -5.08
C LEU A 159 12.86 6.47 -6.28
N SER A 160 12.24 5.30 -6.29
CA SER A 160 12.16 4.43 -7.46
C SER A 160 10.82 4.65 -8.16
N LEU A 161 10.83 5.33 -9.30
CA LEU A 161 9.62 5.69 -10.03
C LEU A 161 9.30 4.64 -11.09
N ILE A 162 8.06 4.16 -11.07
CA ILE A 162 7.51 3.21 -12.04
C ILE A 162 6.29 3.85 -12.68
N ASN A 163 6.42 4.23 -13.93
CA ASN A 163 5.29 4.72 -14.72
C ASN A 163 4.60 3.52 -15.39
N ILE A 164 3.31 3.41 -15.17
CA ILE A 164 2.43 2.48 -15.87
C ILE A 164 1.82 3.25 -17.06
N GLU A 165 2.19 2.80 -18.23
CA GLU A 165 1.65 3.33 -19.48
C GLU A 165 0.27 2.73 -19.78
N THR A 166 -0.46 3.37 -20.68
CA THR A 166 -1.70 2.83 -21.22
C THR A 166 -1.45 1.53 -21.98
N TRP A 167 -2.36 0.61 -21.87
CA TRP A 167 -2.28 -0.66 -22.58
C TRP A 167 -2.42 -0.44 -24.09
N LYS A 168 -1.67 -1.20 -24.85
CA LYS A 168 -1.79 -1.19 -26.31
C LYS A 168 -3.00 -2.04 -26.74
N GLU A 169 -3.59 -1.68 -27.86
CA GLU A 169 -4.71 -2.42 -28.43
C GLU A 169 -4.42 -3.91 -28.61
N GLU A 170 -3.20 -4.23 -29.04
CA GLU A 170 -2.74 -5.62 -29.20
C GLU A 170 -2.74 -6.42 -27.88
N ASP A 171 -2.47 -5.78 -26.74
CA ASP A 171 -2.48 -6.45 -25.45
C ASP A 171 -3.90 -6.60 -24.90
N LEU A 172 -4.76 -5.61 -25.14
CA LEU A 172 -6.20 -5.70 -24.85
C LEU A 172 -6.88 -6.79 -25.68
N LYS A 173 -6.54 -6.89 -26.96
CA LYS A 173 -7.00 -7.97 -27.85
C LYS A 173 -6.69 -9.36 -27.27
N LYS A 174 -5.49 -9.54 -26.71
CA LYS A 174 -5.13 -10.80 -26.03
C LYS A 174 -6.01 -11.09 -24.80
N ILE A 175 -6.42 -10.05 -24.06
CA ILE A 175 -7.36 -10.20 -22.93
C ILE A 175 -8.70 -10.71 -23.45
N ALA A 176 -9.24 -10.09 -24.50
CA ALA A 176 -10.49 -10.52 -25.12
C ALA A 176 -10.43 -12.00 -25.55
N ILE A 177 -9.46 -12.35 -26.37
CA ILE A 177 -9.31 -13.70 -26.87
C ILE A 177 -9.24 -14.73 -25.73
N LYS A 178 -8.39 -14.47 -24.71
CA LYS A 178 -8.25 -15.37 -23.56
C LYS A 178 -9.50 -15.42 -22.66
N GLY A 179 -10.20 -14.30 -22.52
CA GLY A 179 -11.41 -14.23 -21.70
C GLY A 179 -12.54 -15.04 -22.32
N PHE A 180 -12.82 -14.84 -23.59
CA PHE A 180 -13.85 -15.59 -24.33
C PHE A 180 -13.50 -17.07 -24.47
N ASP A 181 -12.22 -17.40 -24.68
CA ASP A 181 -11.77 -18.80 -24.73
C ASP A 181 -12.04 -19.56 -23.42
N LYS A 182 -11.92 -18.89 -22.25
CA LYS A 182 -12.29 -19.48 -20.95
C LYS A 182 -13.77 -19.71 -20.78
N LEU A 183 -14.61 -19.05 -21.56
CA LEU A 183 -16.05 -19.24 -21.61
C LEU A 183 -16.49 -20.19 -22.72
N ASP A 184 -15.54 -20.89 -23.37
CA ASP A 184 -15.77 -21.73 -24.56
C ASP A 184 -16.40 -20.98 -25.74
N ILE A 185 -16.18 -19.66 -25.81
CA ILE A 185 -16.69 -18.81 -26.89
C ILE A 185 -15.52 -18.44 -27.82
N LYS A 186 -15.62 -18.85 -29.06
CA LYS A 186 -14.62 -18.47 -30.08
C LYS A 186 -15.03 -17.15 -30.72
N ILE A 187 -14.21 -16.13 -30.56
CA ILE A 187 -14.34 -14.84 -31.25
C ILE A 187 -13.32 -14.74 -32.37
N THR A 188 -13.68 -14.00 -33.42
CA THR A 188 -12.74 -13.69 -34.50
C THR A 188 -11.77 -12.59 -34.09
N ASP A 189 -10.63 -12.51 -34.75
CA ASP A 189 -9.63 -11.50 -34.56
C ASP A 189 -10.19 -10.08 -34.75
N ASN A 190 -11.07 -9.89 -35.73
CA ASN A 190 -11.76 -8.63 -35.99
C ASN A 190 -12.68 -8.19 -34.83
N ILE A 191 -13.39 -9.14 -34.18
CA ILE A 191 -14.22 -8.85 -33.02
C ILE A 191 -13.33 -8.42 -31.84
N ALA A 192 -12.25 -9.14 -31.58
CA ALA A 192 -11.30 -8.82 -30.52
C ALA A 192 -10.65 -7.44 -30.72
N GLU A 193 -10.35 -7.06 -31.94
CA GLU A 193 -9.80 -5.76 -32.30
C GLU A 193 -10.83 -4.63 -32.07
N LYS A 194 -12.08 -4.80 -32.52
CA LYS A 194 -13.13 -3.83 -32.25
C LYS A 194 -13.37 -3.62 -30.75
N LEU A 195 -13.37 -4.70 -29.96
CA LEU A 195 -13.47 -4.62 -28.51
C LEU A 195 -12.26 -3.84 -27.92
N ALA A 196 -11.04 -4.11 -28.39
CA ALA A 196 -9.85 -3.42 -27.90
C ALA A 196 -9.91 -1.89 -28.15
N ILE A 197 -10.43 -1.46 -29.30
CA ILE A 197 -10.61 -0.05 -29.65
C ILE A 197 -11.72 0.59 -28.78
N GLU A 198 -12.86 -0.09 -28.61
CA GLU A 198 -14.02 0.43 -27.87
C GLU A 198 -13.71 0.71 -26.41
N PHE A 199 -12.85 -0.14 -25.78
CA PHE A 199 -12.55 -0.02 -24.34
C PHE A 199 -11.43 0.94 -23.97
N LEU A 200 -11.05 1.85 -24.88
CA LEU A 200 -10.24 3.03 -24.58
C LEU A 200 -8.97 2.70 -23.75
N THR A 201 -8.26 1.64 -24.11
CA THR A 201 -7.02 1.21 -23.44
C THR A 201 -7.16 0.72 -21.99
N SER A 202 -8.39 0.50 -21.48
CA SER A 202 -8.63 0.04 -20.10
C SER A 202 -8.71 -1.48 -20.01
N PRO A 203 -7.73 -2.17 -19.40
CA PRO A 203 -7.78 -3.62 -19.20
C PRO A 203 -8.92 -4.04 -18.29
N GLN A 204 -9.30 -3.22 -17.33
CA GLN A 204 -10.42 -3.52 -16.43
C GLN A 204 -11.76 -3.56 -17.18
N LEU A 205 -12.04 -2.57 -18.04
CA LEU A 205 -13.25 -2.56 -18.84
C LEU A 205 -13.28 -3.77 -19.80
N MET A 206 -12.13 -4.12 -20.37
CA MET A 206 -12.01 -5.30 -21.23
C MET A 206 -12.35 -6.59 -20.47
N GLN A 207 -11.89 -6.73 -19.23
CA GLN A 207 -12.18 -7.91 -18.40
C GLN A 207 -13.65 -8.01 -17.98
N TYR A 208 -14.38 -6.89 -17.87
CA TYR A 208 -15.81 -6.92 -17.53
C TYR A 208 -16.69 -7.51 -18.62
N ILE A 209 -16.22 -7.56 -19.85
CA ILE A 209 -17.00 -8.01 -21.00
C ILE A 209 -16.59 -9.43 -21.46
N CYS A 210 -15.40 -9.83 -21.11
CA CYS A 210 -14.86 -11.15 -21.39
C CYS A 210 -15.01 -12.11 -20.22
#